data_f6d616410ce09c4717d133011e16c5d7
#
_entry.id   f6d616410ce09c4717d133011e16c5d7
#
_cell.length_a   1.000
_cell.length_b   1.000
_cell.length_c   1.000
_cell.angle_alpha   90.00
_cell.angle_beta   90.00
_cell.angle_gamma   90.00
#
_symmetry.space_group_name_H-M   'P 1'
#
loop_
_entity.id
_entity.type
_entity.pdbx_description
1 polymer ?
#
loop_
_entity_poly.entity_id
_entity_poly.type
_entity_poly.pdbx_seq_one_letter_code
_entity_poly.pdbx_strand_id
1 'polypeptide(L)' 'DDVESSKALAGAVFTLQDATGKEIMKDLTTDDYGVLVIPDLAPGDYQFIETKAPEHYKLDKTPIKF' A
#
# COMPACT_ATOMS: atom_id res chain seq x y z
N ASP A 1 -6.68 4.29 -7.81
CA ASP A 1 -7.92 3.68 -8.04
C ASP A 1 -7.85 2.18 -8.17
N ASP A 2 -7.04 1.65 -9.01
CA ASP A 2 -6.95 0.21 -9.16
C ASP A 2 -5.69 -0.36 -8.58
N VAL A 3 -5.02 0.41 -7.77
CA VAL A 3 -3.79 -0.01 -7.16
C VAL A 3 -3.99 -1.29 -6.39
N GLU A 4 -5.08 -1.34 -5.71
CA GLU A 4 -5.37 -2.43 -4.79
C GLU A 4 -5.79 -3.69 -5.50
N SER A 5 -6.22 -3.59 -6.73
CA SER A 5 -7.11 -4.59 -7.24
C SER A 5 -6.50 -5.96 -7.35
N SER A 6 -5.70 -6.23 -8.30
CA SER A 6 -5.43 -7.61 -8.64
C SER A 6 -4.37 -8.26 -7.79
N LYS A 7 -3.58 -7.49 -7.09
CA LYS A 7 -2.43 -8.04 -6.39
C LYS A 7 -2.54 -7.99 -4.88
N ALA A 8 -3.47 -7.20 -4.37
CA ALA A 8 -3.57 -7.04 -2.93
C ALA A 8 -4.22 -8.27 -2.31
N LEU A 9 -3.67 -8.68 -1.19
CA LEU A 9 -4.16 -9.81 -0.42
C LEU A 9 -4.50 -9.33 0.98
N ALA A 10 -5.39 -10.04 1.66
CA ALA A 10 -5.74 -9.68 3.02
C ALA A 10 -4.51 -9.75 3.93
N GLY A 11 -4.37 -8.78 4.81
CA GLY A 11 -3.31 -8.80 5.80
C GLY A 11 -1.98 -8.25 5.35
N ALA A 12 -1.90 -7.69 4.15
CA ALA A 12 -0.67 -7.00 3.72
C ALA A 12 -0.62 -5.62 4.38
N VAL A 13 0.57 -5.20 4.78
CA VAL A 13 0.77 -3.92 5.47
C VAL A 13 1.66 -3.03 4.61
N PHE A 14 1.25 -1.79 4.46
CA PHE A 14 1.93 -0.85 3.59
C PHE A 14 2.23 0.47 4.29
N THR A 15 3.25 1.17 3.80
CA THR A 15 3.50 2.56 4.13
C THR A 15 3.19 3.39 2.90
N LEU A 16 2.46 4.49 3.09
CA LEU A 16 2.17 5.44 2.02
C LEU A 16 3.22 6.54 2.04
N GLN A 17 3.83 6.78 0.89
CA GLN A 17 4.84 7.83 0.74
C GLN A 17 4.46 8.76 -0.40
N ASP A 18 4.97 9.98 -0.36
CA ASP A 18 4.86 10.87 -1.50
C ASP A 18 5.97 10.55 -2.51
N ALA A 19 6.02 11.31 -3.61
CA ALA A 19 6.97 11.04 -4.68
C ALA A 19 8.42 11.21 -4.26
N THR A 20 8.67 11.93 -3.17
CA THR A 20 10.03 12.14 -2.67
C THR A 20 10.47 11.06 -1.70
N GLY A 21 9.56 10.14 -1.39
CA GLY A 21 9.85 9.09 -0.42
C GLY A 21 9.53 9.46 1.00
N LYS A 22 8.89 10.60 1.21
CA LYS A 22 8.49 11.02 2.55
C LYS A 22 7.29 10.21 3.01
N GLU A 23 7.38 9.62 4.19
CA GLU A 23 6.30 8.84 4.75
C GLU A 23 5.13 9.74 5.15
N ILE A 24 3.96 9.40 4.64
CA ILE A 24 2.73 10.13 4.95
C ILE A 24 1.92 9.37 5.98
N MET A 25 1.74 8.07 5.78
CA MET A 25 1.04 7.18 6.70
C MET A 25 1.72 5.82 6.70
N LYS A 26 1.62 5.12 7.81
CA LYS A 26 2.19 3.77 7.91
C LYS A 26 1.18 2.82 8.52
N ASP A 27 1.54 1.54 8.47
CA ASP A 27 0.71 0.46 9.06
C ASP A 27 -0.67 0.38 8.42
N LEU A 28 -0.75 0.68 7.12
CA LEU A 28 -1.98 0.54 6.37
C LEU A 28 -2.16 -0.92 6.00
N THR A 29 -3.23 -1.54 6.47
CA THR A 29 -3.45 -2.96 6.33
C THR A 29 -4.64 -3.23 5.43
N THR A 30 -4.48 -4.14 4.46
CA THR A 30 -5.59 -4.53 3.60
C THR A 30 -6.62 -5.30 4.40
N ASP A 31 -7.90 -5.14 4.02
CA ASP A 31 -8.99 -5.84 4.68
C ASP A 31 -9.11 -7.28 4.18
N ASP A 32 -10.16 -7.96 4.59
CA ASP A 32 -10.38 -9.37 4.24
C ASP A 32 -10.53 -9.59 2.74
N TYR A 33 -10.82 -8.55 2.00
CA TYR A 33 -10.97 -8.64 0.55
C TYR A 33 -9.73 -8.15 -0.19
N GLY A 34 -8.67 -7.81 0.55
CA GLY A 34 -7.45 -7.29 -0.05
C GLY A 34 -7.56 -5.83 -0.45
N VAL A 35 -8.53 -5.12 0.09
CA VAL A 35 -8.75 -3.72 -0.25
C VAL A 35 -8.12 -2.83 0.80
N LEU A 36 -7.42 -1.80 0.34
CA LEU A 36 -6.79 -0.81 1.21
C LEU A 36 -7.55 0.50 1.08
N VAL A 37 -8.07 0.99 2.21
CA VAL A 37 -8.77 2.26 2.24
C VAL A 37 -7.81 3.33 2.72
N ILE A 38 -7.65 4.36 1.92
CA ILE A 38 -6.77 5.47 2.27
C ILE A 38 -7.59 6.75 2.38
N PRO A 39 -7.14 7.70 3.22
CA PRO A 39 -7.86 8.96 3.36
C PRO A 39 -7.69 9.82 2.12
N ASP A 40 -8.43 10.91 2.07
CA ASP A 40 -8.29 11.88 1.01
C ASP A 40 -6.86 12.41 0.99
N LEU A 41 -6.26 12.41 -0.19
CA LEU A 41 -4.92 12.91 -0.37
C LEU A 41 -4.96 14.15 -1.25
N ALA A 42 -4.05 15.08 -0.99
CA ALA A 42 -3.85 16.21 -1.89
C ALA A 42 -3.44 15.68 -3.26
N PRO A 43 -3.75 16.40 -4.34
CA PRO A 43 -3.29 15.97 -5.66
C PRO A 43 -1.78 15.83 -5.70
N GLY A 44 -1.30 14.81 -6.38
CA GLY A 44 0.14 14.58 -6.47
C GLY A 44 0.43 13.13 -6.78
N ASP A 45 1.72 12.81 -6.73
CA ASP A 45 2.19 11.46 -6.99
C ASP A 45 2.53 10.79 -5.67
N TYR A 46 2.14 9.53 -5.56
CA TYR A 46 2.29 8.76 -4.33
C TYR A 46 2.78 7.36 -4.64
N GLN A 47 3.21 6.66 -3.60
CA GLN A 47 3.59 5.26 -3.74
C GLN A 47 3.35 4.52 -2.44
N PHE A 48 3.06 3.22 -2.57
CA PHE A 48 2.96 2.31 -1.43
C PHE A 48 4.20 1.45 -1.38
N ILE A 49 4.71 1.25 -0.17
CA ILE A 49 5.79 0.31 0.08
C ILE A 49 5.25 -0.76 1.02
N GLU A 50 5.29 -2.01 0.60
CA GLU A 50 4.86 -3.11 1.45
C GLU A 50 5.89 -3.34 2.54
N THR A 51 5.43 -3.37 3.78
CA THR A 51 6.30 -3.58 4.93
C THR A 51 6.09 -4.92 5.59
N LYS A 52 4.97 -5.58 5.29
CA LYS A 52 4.70 -6.92 5.82
C LYS A 52 3.82 -7.65 4.83
N ALA A 53 4.29 -8.81 4.40
CA ALA A 53 3.53 -9.65 3.48
C ALA A 53 2.49 -10.46 4.25
N PRO A 54 1.37 -10.82 3.59
CA PRO A 54 0.44 -11.77 4.19
C PRO A 54 1.12 -13.09 4.47
N GLU A 55 0.54 -13.86 5.37
CA GLU A 55 1.06 -15.18 5.69
C GLU A 55 1.19 -16.03 4.42
N HIS A 56 2.32 -16.74 4.30
CA HIS A 56 2.64 -17.62 3.17
C HIS A 56 3.02 -16.88 1.89
N TYR A 57 3.22 -15.57 1.93
CA TYR A 57 3.62 -14.80 0.77
C TYR A 57 4.94 -14.09 1.04
N LYS A 58 5.70 -13.91 -0.02
CA LYS A 58 6.97 -13.19 0.09
C LYS A 58 6.74 -11.70 0.16
N LEU A 59 7.55 -11.04 0.96
CA LEU A 59 7.55 -9.59 0.99
C LEU A 59 8.15 -9.05 -0.31
N ASP A 60 7.45 -8.13 -0.94
CA ASP A 60 7.91 -7.45 -2.15
C ASP A 60 7.93 -5.97 -1.87
N LYS A 61 9.13 -5.39 -1.80
CA LYS A 61 9.29 -3.98 -1.47
C LYS A 61 9.30 -3.07 -2.68
N THR A 62 8.98 -3.59 -3.85
CA THR A 62 8.89 -2.76 -5.05
C THR A 62 7.79 -1.72 -4.86
N PRO A 63 8.08 -0.43 -5.02
CA PRO A 63 7.05 0.60 -4.81
C PRO A 63 5.92 0.46 -5.81
N ILE A 64 4.70 0.66 -5.32
CA ILE A 64 3.51 0.68 -6.15
C ILE A 64 3.11 2.15 -6.30
N LYS A 65 3.34 2.71 -7.47
CA LYS A 65 3.10 4.14 -7.73
C LYS A 65 1.70 4.38 -8.24
N PHE A 66 1.16 5.54 -7.87
CA PHE A 66 -0.17 5.93 -8.34
C PHE A 66 -0.38 7.44 -8.28
#